data_9c07d7e614c64f0dd1db182775df868d
#
_entry.id   9c07d7e614c64f0dd1db182775df868d
#
_cell.length_a   1.000
_cell.length_b   1.000
_cell.length_c   1.000
_cell.angle_alpha   90.00
_cell.angle_beta   90.00
_cell.angle_gamma   90.00
#
_symmetry.space_group_name_H-M   'P 1'
#
loop_
_entity.id
_entity.type
_entity.pdbx_description
1 polymer ?
#
loop_
_entity_poly.entity_id
_entity_poly.type
_entity_poly.pdbx_seq_one_letter_code
_entity_poly.pdbx_strand_id
1 'polypeptide(L)'
;MTAESHDELLNVYDTAGEVVGARPRTAAKRAGLVVGAINALVRDAAGRVLLQQRPADKENGGRWDKSVGGHVAAGEDFDATAVREAGEELFDDAKASRIVLARSRQHFDHLVASGDLGASVVLHRVGLQLNLRDVRLAPGGGVRNVTYHVAIYEGRTAVTLDGFRGQPSEIDALAYFSLAEVDQMLLDGVLAPNMAFLWLAYGHRLFAD
;
A
#
# COMPACT_ATOMS: atom_id res chain seq x y z
N MET A 1 27.07 -16.53 4.02
CA MET A 1 25.95 -17.29 3.41
C MET A 1 24.86 -16.27 3.19
N THR A 2 24.74 -15.77 1.97
CA THR A 2 23.66 -14.87 1.58
C THR A 2 22.35 -15.67 1.59
N ALA A 3 21.40 -15.25 2.43
CA ALA A 3 20.06 -15.81 2.38
C ALA A 3 19.56 -15.63 0.93
N GLU A 4 19.24 -16.73 0.26
CA GLU A 4 18.52 -16.72 -0.99
C GLU A 4 17.18 -16.04 -0.69
N SER A 5 17.01 -14.80 -1.17
CA SER A 5 15.70 -14.18 -1.16
C SER A 5 14.83 -15.03 -2.09
N HIS A 6 13.98 -15.86 -1.51
CA HIS A 6 12.99 -16.58 -2.29
C HIS A 6 12.16 -15.53 -3.05
N ASP A 7 12.23 -15.59 -4.39
CA ASP A 7 11.47 -14.69 -5.25
C ASP A 7 9.97 -15.00 -5.02
N GLU A 8 9.28 -14.04 -4.40
CA GLU A 8 7.87 -14.17 -3.99
C GLU A 8 7.00 -14.67 -5.16
N LEU A 9 6.16 -15.67 -4.91
CA LEU A 9 5.24 -16.20 -5.90
C LEU A 9 3.96 -15.36 -5.91
N LEU A 10 3.66 -14.72 -7.05
CA LEU A 10 2.50 -13.83 -7.21
C LEU A 10 1.41 -14.46 -8.05
N ASN A 11 0.15 -14.13 -7.76
CA ASN A 11 -0.95 -14.37 -8.66
C ASN A 11 -0.75 -13.60 -9.97
N VAL A 12 -0.99 -14.28 -11.09
CA VAL A 12 -1.05 -13.69 -12.44
C VAL A 12 -2.50 -13.64 -12.87
N TYR A 13 -2.90 -12.52 -13.43
CA TYR A 13 -4.28 -12.24 -13.82
C TYR A 13 -4.40 -12.04 -15.33
N ASP A 14 -5.59 -12.28 -15.84
CA ASP A 14 -6.00 -11.79 -17.17
C ASP A 14 -6.47 -10.32 -17.08
N THR A 15 -6.85 -9.75 -18.21
CA THR A 15 -7.32 -8.35 -18.29
C THR A 15 -8.70 -8.13 -17.65
N ALA A 16 -9.46 -9.19 -17.40
CA ALA A 16 -10.76 -9.14 -16.74
C ALA A 16 -10.68 -9.23 -15.20
N GLY A 17 -9.48 -9.59 -14.66
CA GLY A 17 -9.26 -9.69 -13.22
C GLY A 17 -9.31 -11.12 -12.68
N GLU A 18 -9.41 -12.12 -13.55
CA GLU A 18 -9.41 -13.52 -13.15
C GLU A 18 -7.99 -14.05 -12.98
N VAL A 19 -7.75 -14.86 -11.95
CA VAL A 19 -6.46 -15.52 -11.72
C VAL A 19 -6.24 -16.61 -12.76
N VAL A 20 -5.20 -16.47 -13.57
CA VAL A 20 -4.84 -17.44 -14.63
C VAL A 20 -3.59 -18.26 -14.30
N GLY A 21 -2.99 -18.04 -13.14
CA GLY A 21 -1.84 -18.81 -12.68
C GLY A 21 -1.01 -18.07 -11.63
N ALA A 22 0.18 -18.59 -11.37
CA ALA A 22 1.14 -17.95 -10.48
C ALA A 22 2.55 -17.98 -11.06
N ARG A 23 3.37 -16.97 -10.77
CA ARG A 23 4.77 -16.87 -11.23
C ARG A 23 5.62 -16.16 -10.17
N PRO A 24 6.92 -16.48 -10.11
CA PRO A 24 7.87 -15.69 -9.35
C PRO A 24 7.80 -14.20 -9.76
N ARG A 25 7.84 -13.30 -8.79
CA ARG A 25 7.68 -11.83 -8.97
C ARG A 25 8.59 -11.27 -10.07
N THR A 26 9.87 -11.66 -10.04
CA THR A 26 10.86 -11.21 -11.03
C THR A 26 10.49 -11.70 -12.44
N ALA A 27 10.07 -12.96 -12.57
CA ALA A 27 9.67 -13.55 -13.85
C ALA A 27 8.38 -12.91 -14.36
N ALA A 28 7.36 -12.71 -13.52
CA ALA A 28 6.11 -12.06 -13.87
C ALA A 28 6.33 -10.64 -14.41
N LYS A 29 7.11 -9.83 -13.68
CA LYS A 29 7.44 -8.45 -14.07
C LYS A 29 8.25 -8.40 -15.36
N ARG A 30 9.24 -9.29 -15.54
CA ARG A 30 10.04 -9.35 -16.76
C ARG A 30 9.22 -9.73 -17.98
N ALA A 31 8.24 -10.63 -17.83
CA ALA A 31 7.35 -11.06 -18.89
C ALA A 31 6.18 -10.08 -19.15
N GLY A 32 6.08 -8.98 -18.41
CA GLY A 32 5.00 -8.00 -18.56
C GLY A 32 3.63 -8.54 -18.19
N LEU A 33 3.57 -9.57 -17.33
CA LEU A 33 2.31 -10.16 -16.90
C LEU A 33 1.57 -9.20 -15.94
N VAL A 34 0.24 -9.29 -15.92
CA VAL A 34 -0.59 -8.55 -14.97
C VAL A 34 -0.55 -9.24 -13.62
N VAL A 35 -0.17 -8.51 -12.58
CA VAL A 35 -0.13 -9.01 -11.20
C VAL A 35 -1.03 -8.17 -10.29
N GLY A 36 -1.44 -8.74 -9.15
CA GLY A 36 -2.24 -8.04 -8.16
C GLY A 36 -1.37 -7.20 -7.23
N ALA A 37 -1.91 -6.06 -6.80
CA ALA A 37 -1.32 -5.23 -5.76
C ALA A 37 -2.40 -4.56 -4.90
N ILE A 38 -2.03 -4.15 -3.71
CA ILE A 38 -2.86 -3.31 -2.84
C ILE A 38 -2.19 -1.96 -2.60
N ASN A 39 -3.00 -0.93 -2.44
CA ASN A 39 -2.59 0.38 -1.98
C ASN A 39 -3.54 0.86 -0.88
N ALA A 40 -3.01 1.27 0.27
CA ALA A 40 -3.81 1.85 1.33
C ALA A 40 -3.29 3.24 1.73
N LEU A 41 -4.23 4.15 1.99
CA LEU A 41 -3.98 5.44 2.63
C LEU A 41 -4.65 5.44 4.01
N VAL A 42 -3.85 5.54 5.05
CA VAL A 42 -4.29 5.54 6.45
C VAL A 42 -4.25 6.95 7.00
N ARG A 43 -5.33 7.35 7.68
CA ARG A 43 -5.49 8.68 8.28
C ARG A 43 -5.62 8.57 9.80
N ASP A 44 -5.01 9.49 10.52
CA ASP A 44 -5.20 9.62 11.96
C ASP A 44 -6.49 10.39 12.31
N ALA A 45 -6.76 10.54 13.61
CA ALA A 45 -7.93 11.28 14.12
C ALA A 45 -7.86 12.80 13.82
N ALA A 46 -6.67 13.35 13.57
CA ALA A 46 -6.49 14.74 13.18
C ALA A 46 -6.64 14.97 11.66
N GLY A 47 -6.96 13.92 10.90
CA GLY A 47 -7.12 13.99 9.45
C GLY A 47 -5.80 13.93 8.66
N ARG A 48 -4.66 13.70 9.33
CA ARG A 48 -3.35 13.61 8.67
C ARG A 48 -3.15 12.22 8.06
N VAL A 49 -2.48 12.18 6.92
CA VAL A 49 -2.19 10.94 6.18
C VAL A 49 -0.84 10.38 6.61
N LEU A 50 -0.81 9.09 6.95
CA LEU A 50 0.43 8.35 7.19
C LEU A 50 1.08 8.01 5.86
N LEU A 51 2.32 8.43 5.65
CA LEU A 51 3.13 8.04 4.50
C LEU A 51 4.41 7.35 4.97
N GLN A 52 4.95 6.47 4.10
CA GLN A 52 6.24 5.83 4.32
C GLN A 52 7.28 6.36 3.34
N GLN A 53 8.52 6.56 3.81
CA GLN A 53 9.65 6.86 2.96
C GLN A 53 10.36 5.55 2.58
N ARG A 54 10.59 5.36 1.30
CA ARG A 54 11.22 4.15 0.77
C ARG A 54 12.74 4.20 0.97
N PRO A 55 13.39 3.08 1.36
CA PRO A 55 14.84 2.99 1.41
C PRO A 55 15.47 3.39 0.08
N ALA A 56 16.60 4.09 0.16
CA ALA A 56 17.26 4.69 -1.01
C ALA A 56 17.71 3.66 -2.06
N ASP A 57 17.97 2.41 -1.65
CA ASP A 57 18.41 1.30 -2.49
C ASP A 57 17.26 0.51 -3.15
N LYS A 58 16.01 0.85 -2.86
CA LYS A 58 14.81 0.21 -3.43
C LYS A 58 14.28 0.93 -4.68
N GLU A 59 13.34 0.30 -5.38
CA GLU A 59 12.55 0.97 -6.43
C GLU A 59 11.87 2.22 -5.86
N ASN A 60 11.94 3.35 -6.56
CA ASN A 60 11.48 4.67 -6.09
C ASN A 60 12.17 5.14 -4.78
N GLY A 61 13.43 4.77 -4.58
CA GLY A 61 14.18 5.03 -3.35
C GLY A 61 14.20 6.52 -2.95
N GLY A 62 14.12 6.77 -1.64
CA GLY A 62 14.09 8.10 -1.03
C GLY A 62 12.77 8.86 -1.19
N ARG A 63 11.81 8.36 -1.99
CA ARG A 63 10.50 8.99 -2.19
C ARG A 63 9.50 8.58 -1.14
N TRP A 64 8.53 9.45 -0.91
CA TRP A 64 7.38 9.16 -0.07
C TRP A 64 6.34 8.35 -0.82
N ASP A 65 5.84 7.32 -0.20
CA ASP A 65 4.88 6.38 -0.76
C ASP A 65 3.64 6.27 0.15
N LYS A 66 2.62 5.57 -0.30
CA LYS A 66 1.39 5.29 0.43
C LYS A 66 1.66 4.68 1.81
N SER A 67 0.64 4.64 2.66
CA SER A 67 0.75 4.09 4.02
C SER A 67 1.09 2.61 4.05
N VAL A 68 0.49 1.83 3.13
CA VAL A 68 0.72 0.38 2.97
C VAL A 68 0.64 0.03 1.49
N GLY A 69 1.50 -0.88 1.04
CA GLY A 69 1.43 -1.37 -0.32
C GLY A 69 2.18 -2.68 -0.54
N GLY A 70 1.53 -3.66 -1.11
CA GLY A 70 2.12 -4.96 -1.37
C GLY A 70 1.57 -5.66 -2.60
N HIS A 71 2.16 -6.81 -2.93
CA HIS A 71 1.71 -7.65 -4.02
C HIS A 71 0.81 -8.77 -3.50
N VAL A 72 -0.14 -9.17 -4.34
CA VAL A 72 -1.01 -10.30 -4.03
C VAL A 72 -0.24 -11.60 -4.24
N ALA A 73 0.11 -12.25 -3.15
CA ALA A 73 0.82 -13.53 -3.17
C ALA A 73 -0.05 -14.63 -3.78
N ALA A 74 0.60 -15.67 -4.29
CA ALA A 74 -0.10 -16.81 -4.87
C ALA A 74 -1.04 -17.46 -3.84
N GLY A 75 -2.32 -17.55 -4.20
CA GLY A 75 -3.37 -18.11 -3.33
C GLY A 75 -4.01 -17.14 -2.36
N GLU A 76 -3.53 -15.89 -2.28
CA GLU A 76 -4.20 -14.82 -1.53
C GLU A 76 -5.21 -14.08 -2.42
N ASP A 77 -6.18 -13.44 -1.79
CA ASP A 77 -6.99 -12.38 -2.39
C ASP A 77 -6.49 -10.99 -1.97
N PHE A 78 -7.08 -9.94 -2.53
CA PHE A 78 -6.69 -8.56 -2.22
C PHE A 78 -6.92 -8.18 -0.75
N ASP A 79 -7.99 -8.70 -0.14
CA ASP A 79 -8.36 -8.35 1.24
C ASP A 79 -7.41 -9.03 2.24
N ALA A 80 -7.08 -10.29 2.03
CA ALA A 80 -6.08 -11.01 2.82
C ALA A 80 -4.70 -10.35 2.71
N THR A 81 -4.29 -9.98 1.48
CA THR A 81 -3.04 -9.26 1.24
C THR A 81 -3.02 -7.91 1.97
N ALA A 82 -4.10 -7.13 1.92
CA ALA A 82 -4.15 -5.82 2.60
C ALA A 82 -3.98 -5.94 4.12
N VAL A 83 -4.58 -6.97 4.72
CA VAL A 83 -4.44 -7.26 6.14
C VAL A 83 -3.01 -7.68 6.48
N ARG A 84 -2.43 -8.61 5.73
CA ARG A 84 -1.06 -9.10 5.93
C ARG A 84 -0.03 -7.96 5.79
N GLU A 85 -0.04 -7.26 4.67
CA GLU A 85 0.92 -6.18 4.37
C GLU A 85 0.82 -5.04 5.41
N ALA A 86 -0.40 -4.67 5.82
CA ALA A 86 -0.56 -3.66 6.87
C ALA A 86 -0.01 -4.13 8.22
N GLY A 87 -0.14 -5.40 8.55
CA GLY A 87 0.43 -5.98 9.75
C GLY A 87 1.96 -5.99 9.71
N GLU A 88 2.53 -6.43 8.61
CA GLU A 88 3.98 -6.53 8.40
C GLU A 88 4.63 -5.13 8.31
N GLU A 89 4.14 -4.27 7.42
CA GLU A 89 4.74 -2.97 7.16
C GLU A 89 4.57 -1.97 8.32
N LEU A 90 3.43 -1.99 9.02
CA LEU A 90 3.18 -1.00 10.09
C LEU A 90 3.55 -1.49 11.48
N PHE A 91 3.55 -2.81 11.73
CA PHE A 91 3.69 -3.33 13.09
C PHE A 91 4.74 -4.44 13.23
N ASP A 92 5.39 -4.85 12.14
CA ASP A 92 6.27 -6.03 12.10
C ASP A 92 5.55 -7.27 12.67
N ASP A 93 4.25 -7.39 12.36
CA ASP A 93 3.33 -8.40 12.89
C ASP A 93 2.75 -9.27 11.78
N ALA A 94 3.39 -10.42 11.51
CA ALA A 94 2.93 -11.38 10.51
C ALA A 94 1.53 -11.97 10.79
N LYS A 95 1.01 -11.85 12.03
CA LYS A 95 -0.36 -12.28 12.37
C LYS A 95 -1.39 -11.20 12.13
N ALA A 96 -0.94 -9.99 11.83
CA ALA A 96 -1.76 -8.80 11.59
C ALA A 96 -2.83 -8.57 12.67
N SER A 97 -2.51 -8.88 13.95
CA SER A 97 -3.44 -8.87 15.07
C SER A 97 -4.03 -7.47 15.37
N ARG A 98 -3.41 -6.43 14.81
CA ARG A 98 -3.80 -5.03 14.96
C ARG A 98 -4.51 -4.46 13.72
N ILE A 99 -4.84 -5.31 12.74
CA ILE A 99 -5.52 -4.89 11.51
C ILE A 99 -6.97 -5.39 11.54
N VAL A 100 -7.89 -4.47 11.32
CA VAL A 100 -9.33 -4.77 11.21
C VAL A 100 -9.79 -4.41 9.81
N LEU A 101 -10.27 -5.41 9.06
CA LEU A 101 -10.86 -5.17 7.75
C LEU A 101 -12.38 -4.99 7.89
N ALA A 102 -12.87 -3.81 7.54
CA ALA A 102 -14.30 -3.53 7.53
C ALA A 102 -14.96 -4.18 6.30
N ARG A 103 -16.08 -4.87 6.53
CA ARG A 103 -16.81 -5.63 5.50
C ARG A 103 -17.66 -4.77 4.58
N SER A 104 -17.91 -3.52 4.97
CA SER A 104 -18.70 -2.54 4.21
C SER A 104 -18.39 -1.13 4.68
N ARG A 105 -18.81 -0.12 3.91
CA ARG A 105 -18.73 1.29 4.30
C ARG A 105 -19.41 1.54 5.65
N GLN A 106 -20.62 1.06 5.83
CA GLN A 106 -21.35 1.22 7.08
C GLN A 106 -20.62 0.60 8.28
N HIS A 107 -19.99 -0.57 8.09
CA HIS A 107 -19.19 -1.21 9.14
C HIS A 107 -17.93 -0.37 9.45
N PHE A 108 -17.27 0.16 8.43
CA PHE A 108 -16.11 1.06 8.60
C PHE A 108 -16.51 2.31 9.40
N ASP A 109 -17.58 2.98 8.98
CA ASP A 109 -18.05 4.20 9.64
C ASP A 109 -18.45 3.92 11.10
N HIS A 110 -19.07 2.77 11.38
CA HIS A 110 -19.41 2.35 12.75
C HIS A 110 -18.15 2.15 13.61
N LEU A 111 -17.14 1.44 13.10
CA LEU A 111 -15.87 1.22 13.80
C LEU A 111 -15.15 2.55 14.08
N VAL A 112 -15.13 3.46 13.12
CA VAL A 112 -14.50 4.78 13.28
C VAL A 112 -15.28 5.64 14.29
N ALA A 113 -16.61 5.66 14.21
CA ALA A 113 -17.49 6.45 15.09
C ALA A 113 -17.49 5.94 16.54
N SER A 114 -17.21 4.66 16.78
CA SER A 114 -17.10 4.12 18.15
C SER A 114 -15.97 4.78 18.96
N GLY A 115 -15.00 5.39 18.27
CA GLY A 115 -13.82 6.04 18.88
C GLY A 115 -12.85 5.05 19.54
N ASP A 116 -13.17 3.77 19.58
CA ASP A 116 -12.33 2.72 20.17
C ASP A 116 -11.53 1.99 19.07
N LEU A 117 -10.71 2.76 18.34
CA LEU A 117 -9.77 2.15 17.40
C LEU A 117 -8.60 1.49 18.15
N GLY A 118 -8.41 1.81 19.41
CA GLY A 118 -7.32 1.28 20.23
C GLY A 118 -5.96 1.46 19.58
N ALA A 119 -5.16 0.41 19.62
CA ALA A 119 -3.85 0.37 18.96
C ALA A 119 -3.91 -0.27 17.55
N SER A 120 -5.06 -0.18 16.86
CA SER A 120 -5.33 -0.86 15.60
C SER A 120 -5.43 0.08 14.40
N VAL A 121 -5.31 -0.48 13.20
CA VAL A 121 -5.66 0.16 11.94
C VAL A 121 -6.91 -0.52 11.39
N VAL A 122 -7.93 0.26 11.09
CA VAL A 122 -9.14 -0.22 10.41
C VAL A 122 -9.02 0.10 8.92
N LEU A 123 -9.17 -0.90 8.06
CA LEU A 123 -9.13 -0.78 6.61
C LEU A 123 -10.51 -1.02 5.99
N HIS A 124 -10.81 -0.34 4.90
CA HIS A 124 -11.99 -0.56 4.07
C HIS A 124 -11.61 -0.46 2.60
N ARG A 125 -12.01 -1.45 1.80
CA ARG A 125 -11.78 -1.42 0.35
C ARG A 125 -12.74 -0.47 -0.34
N VAL A 126 -12.19 0.53 -1.03
CA VAL A 126 -12.96 1.57 -1.72
C VAL A 126 -13.06 1.35 -3.23
N GLY A 127 -12.22 0.48 -3.79
CA GLY A 127 -12.25 0.19 -5.22
C GLY A 127 -11.24 -0.85 -5.68
N LEU A 128 -11.40 -1.26 -6.94
CA LEU A 128 -10.46 -2.09 -7.67
C LEU A 128 -10.21 -1.43 -9.04
N GLN A 129 -8.96 -1.08 -9.31
CA GLN A 129 -8.52 -0.54 -10.59
C GLN A 129 -7.90 -1.66 -11.41
N LEU A 130 -8.54 -2.04 -12.51
CA LEU A 130 -7.98 -3.04 -13.42
C LEU A 130 -7.00 -2.41 -14.41
N ASN A 131 -5.99 -3.18 -14.78
CA ASN A 131 -5.01 -2.87 -15.84
C ASN A 131 -4.30 -1.52 -15.66
N LEU A 132 -4.06 -1.11 -14.40
CA LEU A 132 -3.29 0.10 -14.10
C LEU A 132 -1.84 -0.10 -14.55
N ARG A 133 -1.39 0.77 -15.46
CA ARG A 133 0.02 0.84 -15.85
C ARG A 133 0.77 1.72 -14.86
N ASP A 134 1.80 1.15 -14.26
CA ASP A 134 2.64 1.84 -13.28
C ASP A 134 4.07 1.97 -13.81
N VAL A 135 4.68 3.10 -13.47
CA VAL A 135 6.06 3.43 -13.83
C VAL A 135 6.91 3.31 -12.57
N ARG A 136 7.93 2.47 -12.62
CA ARG A 136 8.88 2.27 -11.52
C ARG A 136 10.24 2.83 -11.89
N LEU A 137 10.82 3.59 -10.98
CA LEU A 137 12.19 4.06 -11.08
C LEU A 137 13.11 2.99 -10.47
N ALA A 138 13.93 2.36 -11.30
CA ALA A 138 14.86 1.33 -10.82
C ALA A 138 16.03 1.97 -10.05
N PRO A 139 16.61 1.26 -9.07
CA PRO A 139 17.87 1.67 -8.47
C PRO A 139 18.94 1.86 -9.55
N GLY A 140 19.71 2.95 -9.48
CA GLY A 140 20.73 3.28 -10.48
C GLY A 140 20.22 3.89 -11.79
N GLY A 141 18.93 4.24 -11.85
CA GLY A 141 18.28 4.87 -13.01
C GLY A 141 17.62 3.84 -13.93
N GLY A 142 16.78 4.34 -14.80
CA GLY A 142 15.98 3.51 -15.70
C GLY A 142 14.52 3.41 -15.26
N VAL A 143 13.66 3.04 -16.21
CA VAL A 143 12.22 2.99 -16.04
C VAL A 143 11.72 1.59 -16.35
N ARG A 144 10.87 1.06 -15.48
CA ARG A 144 10.15 -0.20 -15.68
C ARG A 144 8.67 0.08 -15.75
N ASN A 145 8.01 -0.47 -16.74
CA ASN A 145 6.54 -0.46 -16.83
C ASN A 145 6.02 -1.78 -16.32
N VAL A 146 5.07 -1.72 -15.40
CA VAL A 146 4.38 -2.90 -14.83
C VAL A 146 2.88 -2.66 -14.93
N THR A 147 2.11 -3.71 -15.21
CA THR A 147 0.66 -3.63 -15.21
C THR A 147 0.11 -4.36 -13.99
N TYR A 148 -0.76 -3.67 -13.27
CA TYR A 148 -1.37 -4.18 -12.04
C TYR A 148 -2.89 -4.18 -12.10
N HIS A 149 -3.50 -5.14 -11.42
CA HIS A 149 -4.82 -4.93 -10.81
C HIS A 149 -4.58 -4.44 -9.39
N VAL A 150 -5.12 -3.27 -9.04
CA VAL A 150 -4.84 -2.63 -7.75
C VAL A 150 -6.12 -2.46 -6.95
N ALA A 151 -6.22 -3.13 -5.82
CA ALA A 151 -7.26 -2.83 -4.85
C ALA A 151 -6.82 -1.65 -3.97
N ILE A 152 -7.75 -0.71 -3.76
CA ILE A 152 -7.50 0.54 -3.06
C ILE A 152 -8.28 0.55 -1.76
N TYR A 153 -7.58 0.87 -0.69
CA TYR A 153 -8.11 0.91 0.67
C TYR A 153 -7.95 2.29 1.28
N GLU A 154 -8.97 2.72 2.00
CA GLU A 154 -8.85 3.76 3.00
C GLU A 154 -8.61 3.13 4.37
N GLY A 155 -7.94 3.86 5.26
CA GLY A 155 -7.71 3.42 6.62
C GLY A 155 -7.91 4.52 7.65
N ARG A 156 -8.23 4.10 8.89
CA ARG A 156 -8.29 4.95 10.07
C ARG A 156 -7.49 4.32 11.19
N THR A 157 -6.85 5.16 12.00
CA THR A 157 -6.10 4.73 13.17
C THR A 157 -6.06 5.81 14.25
N ALA A 158 -5.91 5.39 15.49
CA ALA A 158 -5.55 6.24 16.62
C ALA A 158 -4.07 6.03 17.03
N VAL A 159 -3.32 5.23 16.29
CA VAL A 159 -1.91 4.91 16.58
C VAL A 159 -1.04 6.14 16.32
N THR A 160 -0.25 6.53 17.31
CA THR A 160 0.80 7.55 17.18
C THR A 160 2.05 6.97 16.51
N LEU A 161 2.94 7.81 15.99
CA LEU A 161 4.12 7.35 15.23
C LEU A 161 4.99 6.35 16.00
N ASP A 162 5.14 6.53 17.30
CA ASP A 162 5.90 5.64 18.19
C ASP A 162 5.22 4.29 18.44
N GLY A 163 3.96 4.16 18.09
CA GLY A 163 3.20 2.91 18.14
C GLY A 163 3.40 1.99 16.95
N PHE A 164 3.98 2.50 15.85
CA PHE A 164 4.35 1.69 14.69
C PHE A 164 5.73 1.05 14.86
N ARG A 165 5.93 -0.04 14.15
CA ARG A 165 7.16 -0.84 14.14
C ARG A 165 7.50 -1.25 12.71
N GLY A 166 7.57 -0.25 11.81
CA GLY A 166 7.83 -0.50 10.40
C GLY A 166 9.04 -1.41 10.17
N GLN A 167 8.96 -2.27 9.17
CA GLN A 167 10.07 -3.15 8.80
C GLN A 167 11.26 -2.32 8.28
N PRO A 168 12.43 -2.32 8.94
CA PRO A 168 13.56 -1.48 8.53
C PRO A 168 14.11 -1.81 7.13
N SER A 169 13.85 -3.02 6.62
CA SER A 169 14.24 -3.42 5.26
C SER A 169 13.34 -2.85 4.17
N GLU A 170 12.13 -2.36 4.51
CA GLU A 170 11.13 -1.89 3.56
C GLU A 170 10.78 -0.40 3.74
N ILE A 171 11.04 0.17 4.93
CA ILE A 171 10.63 1.52 5.32
C ILE A 171 11.79 2.23 6.03
N ASP A 172 12.22 3.37 5.49
CA ASP A 172 13.22 4.24 6.14
C ASP A 172 12.58 5.14 7.20
N ALA A 173 11.39 5.68 6.92
CA ALA A 173 10.67 6.54 7.82
C ALA A 173 9.15 6.43 7.64
N LEU A 174 8.43 6.66 8.74
CA LEU A 174 6.98 6.90 8.75
C LEU A 174 6.72 8.31 9.28
N ALA A 175 5.80 9.03 8.63
CA ALA A 175 5.39 10.34 9.10
C ALA A 175 3.93 10.63 8.74
N TYR A 176 3.28 11.46 9.56
CA TYR A 176 1.96 11.99 9.28
C TYR A 176 2.06 13.36 8.62
N PHE A 177 1.31 13.54 7.53
CA PHE A 177 1.23 14.79 6.77
C PHE A 177 -0.21 15.28 6.67
N SER A 178 -0.42 16.57 6.75
CA SER A 178 -1.69 17.20 6.38
C SER A 178 -1.95 17.04 4.87
N LEU A 179 -3.20 17.17 4.44
CA LEU A 179 -3.54 17.09 3.01
C LEU A 179 -2.78 18.15 2.20
N ALA A 180 -2.65 19.38 2.73
CA ALA A 180 -1.92 20.45 2.07
C ALA A 180 -0.41 20.14 1.91
N GLU A 181 0.21 19.48 2.90
CA GLU A 181 1.59 19.03 2.78
C GLU A 181 1.74 17.96 1.71
N VAL A 182 0.80 17.00 1.61
CA VAL A 182 0.85 15.98 0.54
C VAL A 182 0.64 16.60 -0.83
N ASP A 183 -0.25 17.61 -0.97
CA ASP A 183 -0.40 18.38 -2.20
C ASP A 183 0.91 19.09 -2.59
N GLN A 184 1.60 19.69 -1.63
CA GLN A 184 2.89 20.32 -1.88
C GLN A 184 3.95 19.27 -2.27
N MET A 185 4.00 18.12 -1.59
CA MET A 185 4.90 17.01 -1.92
C MET A 185 4.67 16.48 -3.35
N LEU A 186 3.42 16.50 -3.83
CA LEU A 186 3.09 16.16 -5.21
C LEU A 186 3.70 17.16 -6.19
N LEU A 187 3.57 18.48 -5.91
CA LEU A 187 4.14 19.54 -6.74
C LEU A 187 5.67 19.52 -6.74
N ASP A 188 6.28 19.21 -5.62
CA ASP A 188 7.73 19.10 -5.44
C ASP A 188 8.31 17.82 -6.08
N GLY A 189 7.43 16.90 -6.54
CA GLY A 189 7.84 15.65 -7.17
C GLY A 189 8.54 14.66 -6.23
N VAL A 190 8.33 14.75 -4.92
CA VAL A 190 8.95 13.86 -3.93
C VAL A 190 8.12 12.61 -3.63
N LEU A 191 6.90 12.52 -4.18
CA LEU A 191 6.08 11.31 -4.09
C LEU A 191 6.56 10.24 -5.08
N ALA A 192 6.41 8.98 -4.71
CA ALA A 192 6.56 7.86 -5.65
C ALA A 192 5.47 7.97 -6.75
N PRO A 193 5.76 7.60 -8.02
CA PRO A 193 4.81 7.78 -9.13
C PRO A 193 3.42 7.18 -8.89
N ASN A 194 3.37 5.97 -8.33
CA ASN A 194 2.11 5.32 -7.99
C ASN A 194 1.38 6.00 -6.81
N MET A 195 2.12 6.58 -5.86
CA MET A 195 1.51 7.40 -4.80
C MET A 195 0.96 8.71 -5.37
N ALA A 196 1.67 9.36 -6.27
CA ALA A 196 1.17 10.56 -6.96
C ALA A 196 -0.15 10.26 -7.70
N PHE A 197 -0.21 9.14 -8.43
CA PHE A 197 -1.45 8.69 -9.06
C PHE A 197 -2.56 8.44 -8.02
N LEU A 198 -2.27 7.69 -6.96
CA LEU A 198 -3.23 7.37 -5.90
C LEU A 198 -3.78 8.64 -5.25
N TRP A 199 -2.91 9.63 -5.00
CA TRP A 199 -3.30 10.90 -4.41
C TRP A 199 -4.22 11.70 -5.32
N LEU A 200 -3.87 11.85 -6.60
CA LEU A 200 -4.68 12.57 -7.60
C LEU A 200 -6.04 11.92 -7.82
N ALA A 201 -6.09 10.58 -7.87
CA ALA A 201 -7.31 9.86 -8.19
C ALA A 201 -8.25 9.68 -6.99
N TYR A 202 -7.70 9.53 -5.79
CA TYR A 202 -8.44 9.10 -4.60
C TYR A 202 -8.23 10.00 -3.38
N GLY A 203 -7.08 10.68 -3.22
CA GLY A 203 -6.71 11.37 -1.99
C GLY A 203 -7.79 12.29 -1.46
N HIS A 204 -8.18 13.29 -2.22
CA HIS A 204 -9.23 14.23 -1.81
C HIS A 204 -10.62 13.59 -1.64
N ARG A 205 -10.92 12.54 -2.41
CA ARG A 205 -12.21 11.83 -2.30
C ARG A 205 -12.30 10.96 -1.04
N LEU A 206 -11.17 10.37 -0.63
CA LEU A 206 -11.10 9.56 0.59
C LEU A 206 -11.10 10.40 1.86
N PHE A 207 -10.69 11.68 1.74
CA PHE A 207 -10.46 12.56 2.88
C PHE A 207 -11.34 13.83 2.85
N ALA A 208 -12.25 13.95 1.88
CA ALA A 208 -13.33 14.92 1.96
C ALA A 208 -14.27 14.54 3.12
N ASP A 209 -14.47 15.47 4.03
CA ASP A 209 -15.40 15.33 5.16
C ASP A 209 -16.84 15.31 4.68
#